data_6d92d3993f2552d8c57db49ae22617a1
#
_entry.id   6d92d3993f2552d8c57db49ae22617a1
#
_cell.length_a   1.000
_cell.length_b   1.000
_cell.length_c   1.000
_cell.angle_alpha   90.00
_cell.angle_beta   90.00
_cell.angle_gamma   90.00
#
_symmetry.space_group_name_H-M   'P 1'
#
loop_
_entity.id
_entity.type
_entity.pdbx_description
1 polymer ?
#
loop_
_entity_poly.entity_id
_entity_poly.type
_entity_poly.pdbx_seq_one_letter_code
_entity_poly.pdbx_strand_id
1 'polypeptide(L)'
;VPLGNAAAASINLNGTSDVALGANLGVMYDINDQWTAGVNFRTRMGMKVGAGMARVSYANSLAESVLESKLSLINESDFAASMPCPWILKLGVAYKPIEDLTLAFDAQLTGWNTYRELNIIFPDPLQSFNQTITKDYRNAWCFHLGAQYALTKRFDLRAGLMVDTTPVNDAYYNPETPGMTKIEPTVGFSFRPIDNLSIDLAMMYVAGLGADNVSCPYTDLLTGKPGEFKADYRVHAFAPSIGVNYSF
;
A
#
# COMPACT_ATOMS: atom_id res chain seq x y z
N VAL A 1 -15.74 -25.35 -16.99
CA VAL A 1 -15.64 -25.31 -18.47
C VAL A 1 -14.84 -24.07 -18.79
N PRO A 2 -13.65 -24.16 -19.41
CA PRO A 2 -12.94 -22.97 -19.83
C PRO A 2 -13.74 -22.34 -20.99
N LEU A 3 -14.43 -21.28 -20.70
CA LEU A 3 -15.08 -20.41 -21.71
C LEU A 3 -14.03 -19.46 -22.31
N GLY A 4 -12.96 -20.02 -22.86
CA GLY A 4 -11.85 -19.23 -23.37
C GLY A 4 -11.09 -18.48 -22.26
N ASN A 5 -10.35 -17.44 -22.60
CA ASN A 5 -9.61 -16.58 -21.66
C ASN A 5 -10.50 -15.52 -20.94
N ALA A 6 -11.82 -15.64 -20.98
CA ALA A 6 -12.73 -14.71 -20.32
C ALA A 6 -13.25 -15.28 -18.99
N ALA A 7 -13.28 -14.46 -17.97
CA ALA A 7 -13.89 -14.82 -16.67
C ALA A 7 -15.38 -15.11 -16.89
N ALA A 8 -15.86 -16.26 -16.37
CA ALA A 8 -17.27 -16.66 -16.50
C ALA A 8 -18.19 -15.82 -15.62
N ALA A 9 -17.68 -15.30 -14.51
CA ALA A 9 -18.35 -14.38 -13.62
C ALA A 9 -17.33 -13.48 -12.91
N SER A 10 -17.79 -12.34 -12.42
CA SER A 10 -17.05 -11.44 -11.54
C SER A 10 -17.86 -11.16 -10.27
N ILE A 11 -17.18 -11.05 -9.14
CA ILE A 11 -17.80 -10.69 -7.87
C ILE A 11 -17.30 -9.28 -7.51
N ASN A 12 -18.21 -8.35 -7.33
CA ASN A 12 -17.93 -7.01 -6.86
C ASN A 12 -18.30 -6.92 -5.37
N LEU A 13 -17.31 -6.56 -4.55
CA LEU A 13 -17.49 -6.39 -3.11
C LEU A 13 -17.54 -4.89 -2.79
N ASN A 14 -18.64 -4.42 -2.25
CA ASN A 14 -18.83 -3.03 -1.85
C ASN A 14 -19.29 -2.97 -0.39
N GLY A 15 -18.62 -2.16 0.42
CA GLY A 15 -18.96 -2.03 1.83
C GLY A 15 -18.30 -0.83 2.48
N THR A 16 -18.91 -0.36 3.54
CA THR A 16 -18.35 0.69 4.39
C THR A 16 -17.76 0.06 5.65
N SER A 17 -16.56 0.45 6.01
CA SER A 17 -15.96 -0.03 7.25
C SER A 17 -16.61 0.62 8.47
N ASP A 18 -16.67 -0.12 9.55
CA ASP A 18 -16.96 0.42 10.87
C ASP A 18 -15.95 1.47 11.29
N VAL A 19 -16.29 2.31 12.25
CA VAL A 19 -15.37 3.30 12.81
C VAL A 19 -14.22 2.59 13.51
N ALA A 20 -13.00 2.87 13.06
CA ALA A 20 -11.78 2.38 13.67
C ALA A 20 -11.04 3.53 14.36
N LEU A 21 -10.66 3.33 15.63
CA LEU A 21 -9.96 4.33 16.41
C LEU A 21 -8.48 3.97 16.53
N GLY A 22 -7.64 5.00 16.47
CA GLY A 22 -6.21 4.90 16.66
C GLY A 22 -5.66 6.20 17.24
N ALA A 23 -4.48 6.13 17.82
CA ALA A 23 -3.75 7.28 18.34
C ALA A 23 -2.47 7.50 17.52
N ASN A 24 -2.09 8.77 17.39
CA ASN A 24 -0.83 9.18 16.81
C ASN A 24 -0.15 10.16 17.78
N LEU A 25 1.04 9.80 18.24
CA LEU A 25 1.83 10.58 19.19
C LEU A 25 3.18 10.88 18.57
N GLY A 26 3.60 12.13 18.66
CA GLY A 26 4.89 12.56 18.13
C GLY A 26 5.54 13.61 19.02
N VAL A 27 6.85 13.58 19.05
CA VAL A 27 7.71 14.57 19.71
C VAL A 27 8.78 14.97 18.73
N MET A 28 9.02 16.25 18.61
CA MET A 28 10.14 16.85 17.89
C MET A 28 10.92 17.76 18.85
N TYR A 29 12.23 17.68 18.78
CA TYR A 29 13.11 18.41 19.67
C TYR A 29 14.29 18.99 18.90
N ASP A 30 14.47 20.31 19.03
CA ASP A 30 15.63 21.00 18.52
C ASP A 30 16.75 20.89 19.55
N ILE A 31 17.75 20.08 19.24
CA ILE A 31 18.92 19.84 20.11
C ILE A 31 19.77 21.11 20.17
N ASN A 32 19.93 21.77 19.04
CA ASN A 32 20.57 23.07 18.88
C ASN A 32 20.17 23.65 17.51
N ASP A 33 20.74 24.79 17.13
CA ASP A 33 20.41 25.50 15.88
C ASP A 33 20.68 24.66 14.60
N GLN A 34 21.46 23.60 14.71
CA GLN A 34 21.83 22.74 13.57
C GLN A 34 21.11 21.39 13.59
N TRP A 35 20.73 20.86 14.74
CA TRP A 35 20.21 19.51 14.89
C TRP A 35 18.81 19.47 15.45
N THR A 36 17.91 18.84 14.73
CA THR A 36 16.55 18.52 15.15
C THR A 36 16.35 17.01 15.09
N ALA A 37 15.75 16.41 16.10
CA ALA A 37 15.38 15.01 16.13
C ALA A 37 13.89 14.86 16.38
N GLY A 38 13.30 13.78 15.85
CA GLY A 38 11.87 13.51 16.00
C GLY A 38 11.57 12.04 16.13
N VAL A 39 10.51 11.74 16.87
CA VAL A 39 9.91 10.41 16.96
C VAL A 39 8.40 10.54 16.82
N ASN A 40 7.80 9.62 16.06
CA ASN A 40 6.36 9.53 15.91
C ASN A 40 5.92 8.07 15.97
N PHE A 41 4.87 7.79 16.72
CA PHE A 41 4.26 6.48 16.82
C PHE A 41 2.77 6.56 16.54
N ARG A 42 2.30 5.74 15.60
CA ARG A 42 0.89 5.54 15.28
C ARG A 42 0.47 4.13 15.65
N THR A 43 -0.60 4.00 16.41
CA THR A 43 -1.14 2.70 16.81
C THR A 43 -1.76 1.95 15.63
N ARG A 44 -1.89 0.64 15.78
CA ARG A 44 -2.67 -0.20 14.88
C ARG A 44 -4.15 0.20 14.92
N MET A 45 -4.81 0.14 13.76
CA MET A 45 -6.27 0.23 13.63
C MET A 45 -6.78 -1.01 12.91
N GLY A 46 -7.96 -1.50 13.28
CA GLY A 46 -8.62 -2.61 12.59
C GLY A 46 -9.77 -2.08 11.76
N MET A 47 -9.68 -2.12 10.44
CA MET A 47 -10.82 -1.85 9.57
C MET A 47 -11.64 -3.13 9.46
N LYS A 48 -12.95 -3.04 9.75
CA LYS A 48 -13.89 -4.14 9.63
C LYS A 48 -15.09 -3.68 8.80
N VAL A 49 -15.44 -4.46 7.82
CA VAL A 49 -16.71 -4.35 7.09
C VAL A 49 -17.60 -5.44 7.65
N GLY A 50 -18.54 -5.08 8.51
CA GLY A 50 -19.45 -6.05 9.18
C GLY A 50 -20.60 -6.50 8.27
N ALA A 51 -21.07 -5.60 7.39
CA ALA A 51 -22.15 -5.86 6.43
C ALA A 51 -21.83 -5.10 5.13
N GLY A 52 -21.13 -5.76 4.23
CA GLY A 52 -20.91 -5.31 2.86
C GLY A 52 -21.83 -6.04 1.90
N MET A 53 -21.96 -5.56 0.68
CA MET A 53 -22.75 -6.17 -0.39
C MET A 53 -21.83 -6.78 -1.45
N ALA A 54 -21.97 -8.06 -1.68
CA ALA A 54 -21.35 -8.80 -2.77
C ALA A 54 -22.34 -8.90 -3.93
N ARG A 55 -21.94 -8.50 -5.13
CA ARG A 55 -22.73 -8.65 -6.36
C ARG A 55 -21.99 -9.51 -7.36
N VAL A 56 -22.68 -10.53 -7.87
CA VAL A 56 -22.16 -11.40 -8.92
C VAL A 56 -22.67 -10.91 -10.28
N SER A 57 -21.77 -10.76 -11.22
CA SER A 57 -22.09 -10.45 -12.61
C SER A 57 -21.57 -11.56 -13.51
N TYR A 58 -22.44 -12.12 -14.33
CA TYR A 58 -22.11 -13.23 -15.23
C TYR A 58 -21.75 -12.74 -16.64
N ALA A 59 -20.84 -13.43 -17.29
CA ALA A 59 -20.42 -13.08 -18.65
C ALA A 59 -21.54 -13.27 -19.69
N ASN A 60 -22.43 -14.24 -19.46
CA ASN A 60 -23.60 -14.53 -20.30
C ASN A 60 -24.59 -15.45 -19.54
N SER A 61 -25.78 -15.64 -20.11
CA SER A 61 -26.85 -16.47 -19.51
C SER A 61 -26.49 -17.95 -19.36
N LEU A 62 -25.60 -18.48 -20.19
CA LEU A 62 -25.12 -19.85 -20.04
C LEU A 62 -24.19 -19.98 -18.83
N ALA A 63 -23.29 -19.02 -18.61
CA ALA A 63 -22.45 -18.95 -17.43
C ALA A 63 -23.30 -18.81 -16.16
N GLU A 64 -24.34 -17.96 -16.20
CA GLU A 64 -25.31 -17.79 -15.09
C GLU A 64 -25.98 -19.12 -14.74
N SER A 65 -26.65 -19.79 -15.69
CA SER A 65 -27.36 -21.05 -15.42
C SER A 65 -26.45 -22.18 -14.93
N VAL A 66 -25.21 -22.27 -15.44
CA VAL A 66 -24.24 -23.28 -15.00
C VAL A 66 -23.72 -22.99 -13.62
N LEU A 67 -23.38 -21.75 -13.31
CA LEU A 67 -22.81 -21.36 -12.01
C LEU A 67 -23.87 -21.37 -10.90
N GLU A 68 -25.08 -20.92 -11.17
CA GLU A 68 -26.19 -21.01 -10.21
C GLU A 68 -26.53 -22.47 -9.88
N SER A 69 -26.63 -23.34 -10.90
CA SER A 69 -26.98 -24.74 -10.68
C SER A 69 -25.88 -25.54 -9.98
N LYS A 70 -24.60 -25.25 -10.22
CA LYS A 70 -23.47 -26.02 -9.65
C LYS A 70 -22.93 -25.46 -8.34
N LEU A 71 -23.00 -24.15 -8.14
CA LEU A 71 -22.36 -23.47 -7.04
C LEU A 71 -23.36 -22.78 -6.11
N SER A 72 -24.66 -22.84 -6.40
CA SER A 72 -25.73 -22.14 -5.65
C SER A 72 -25.42 -20.63 -5.53
N LEU A 73 -24.72 -20.06 -6.52
CA LEU A 73 -24.42 -18.64 -6.56
C LEU A 73 -25.70 -17.83 -6.70
N ILE A 74 -25.86 -16.86 -5.84
CA ILE A 74 -26.95 -15.86 -5.91
C ILE A 74 -26.38 -14.52 -6.36
N ASN A 75 -27.21 -13.72 -7.04
CA ASN A 75 -26.78 -12.45 -7.62
C ASN A 75 -26.32 -11.41 -6.62
N GLU A 76 -26.83 -11.46 -5.39
CA GLU A 76 -26.45 -10.56 -4.29
C GLU A 76 -26.37 -11.31 -2.98
N SER A 77 -25.40 -10.97 -2.15
CA SER A 77 -25.22 -11.50 -0.81
C SER A 77 -24.54 -10.47 0.09
N ASP A 78 -24.77 -10.57 1.37
CA ASP A 78 -23.94 -9.87 2.35
C ASP A 78 -22.53 -10.51 2.41
N PHE A 79 -21.55 -9.74 2.83
CA PHE A 79 -20.23 -10.25 3.19
C PHE A 79 -19.64 -9.46 4.36
N ALA A 80 -18.73 -10.08 5.08
CA ALA A 80 -17.89 -9.42 6.07
C ALA A 80 -16.42 -9.59 5.71
N ALA A 81 -15.63 -8.55 5.96
CA ALA A 81 -14.18 -8.60 5.76
C ALA A 81 -13.46 -7.77 6.82
N SER A 82 -12.20 -8.12 7.11
CA SER A 82 -11.39 -7.34 8.05
C SER A 82 -9.97 -7.19 7.52
N MET A 83 -9.45 -5.97 7.63
CA MET A 83 -8.08 -5.65 7.27
C MET A 83 -7.44 -4.79 8.37
N PRO A 84 -6.30 -5.19 8.95
CA PRO A 84 -5.59 -4.37 9.91
C PRO A 84 -4.78 -3.28 9.19
N CYS A 85 -4.91 -2.04 9.66
CA CYS A 85 -3.94 -1.00 9.37
C CYS A 85 -2.81 -1.13 10.39
N PRO A 86 -1.56 -1.38 9.98
CA PRO A 86 -0.46 -1.65 10.90
C PRO A 86 -0.09 -0.43 11.76
N TRP A 87 0.56 -0.68 12.88
CA TRP A 87 1.22 0.37 13.62
C TRP A 87 2.46 0.88 12.86
N ILE A 88 2.85 2.13 13.12
CA ILE A 88 4.00 2.76 12.48
C ILE A 88 4.84 3.46 13.56
N LEU A 89 6.14 3.20 13.57
CA LEU A 89 7.14 3.95 14.30
C LEU A 89 8.03 4.69 13.31
N LYS A 90 8.19 6.01 13.49
CA LYS A 90 9.09 6.85 12.70
C LYS A 90 10.12 7.49 13.62
N LEU A 91 11.36 7.47 13.17
CA LEU A 91 12.48 8.17 13.77
C LEU A 91 13.11 9.06 12.71
N GLY A 92 13.37 10.31 13.04
CA GLY A 92 13.93 11.26 12.08
C GLY A 92 14.97 12.16 12.71
N VAL A 93 15.92 12.59 11.92
CA VAL A 93 16.92 13.59 12.29
C VAL A 93 17.14 14.54 11.10
N ALA A 94 17.19 15.83 11.39
CA ALA A 94 17.57 16.86 10.43
C ALA A 94 18.85 17.55 10.92
N TYR A 95 19.72 17.86 9.98
CA TYR A 95 20.99 18.54 10.21
C TYR A 95 21.17 19.71 9.24
N LYS A 96 21.43 20.90 9.79
CA LYS A 96 21.70 22.13 9.04
C LYS A 96 23.17 22.52 9.24
N PRO A 97 24.10 22.00 8.44
CA PRO A 97 25.52 22.34 8.55
C PRO A 97 25.81 23.82 8.25
N ILE A 98 25.02 24.39 7.35
CA ILE A 98 25.04 25.80 6.96
C ILE A 98 23.60 26.28 6.77
N GLU A 99 23.38 27.59 6.76
CA GLU A 99 22.04 28.19 6.65
C GLU A 99 21.26 27.71 5.42
N ASP A 100 21.92 27.55 4.29
CA ASP A 100 21.30 27.21 3.02
C ASP A 100 21.14 25.68 2.78
N LEU A 101 21.71 24.80 3.63
CA LEU A 101 21.67 23.35 3.44
C LEU A 101 20.98 22.66 4.60
N THR A 102 19.96 21.86 4.28
CA THR A 102 19.33 20.94 5.21
C THR A 102 19.50 19.51 4.71
N LEU A 103 20.03 18.64 5.55
CA LEU A 103 20.09 17.20 5.35
C LEU A 103 19.08 16.55 6.30
N ALA A 104 18.38 15.52 5.85
CA ALA A 104 17.43 14.78 6.67
C ALA A 104 17.59 13.28 6.45
N PHE A 105 17.47 12.54 7.53
CA PHE A 105 17.38 11.08 7.51
C PHE A 105 16.21 10.62 8.36
N ASP A 106 15.38 9.73 7.79
CA ASP A 106 14.26 9.11 8.50
C ASP A 106 14.30 7.60 8.36
N ALA A 107 13.93 6.90 9.43
CA ALA A 107 13.69 5.47 9.45
C ALA A 107 12.26 5.21 9.92
N GLN A 108 11.48 4.52 9.11
CA GLN A 108 10.13 4.10 9.43
C GLN A 108 10.05 2.58 9.55
N LEU A 109 9.55 2.10 10.67
CA LEU A 109 9.18 0.70 10.87
C LEU A 109 7.67 0.56 10.83
N THR A 110 7.16 -0.26 9.93
CA THR A 110 5.74 -0.56 9.80
C THR A 110 5.45 -1.98 10.25
N GLY A 111 4.56 -2.13 11.23
CA GLY A 111 4.21 -3.40 11.89
C GLY A 111 3.28 -4.27 11.06
N TRP A 112 3.67 -4.59 9.83
CA TRP A 112 2.91 -5.43 8.91
C TRP A 112 2.72 -6.87 9.40
N ASN A 113 3.50 -7.34 10.38
CA ASN A 113 3.30 -8.66 11.01
C ASN A 113 1.91 -8.82 11.66
N THR A 114 1.16 -7.74 11.80
CA THR A 114 -0.24 -7.78 12.23
C THR A 114 -1.20 -8.24 11.13
N TYR A 115 -0.76 -8.23 9.86
CA TYR A 115 -1.54 -8.68 8.71
C TYR A 115 -1.18 -10.12 8.35
N ARG A 116 -1.79 -11.05 9.11
CA ARG A 116 -1.56 -12.49 8.95
C ARG A 116 -2.38 -13.09 7.81
N GLU A 117 -3.63 -12.65 7.70
CA GLU A 117 -4.59 -13.18 6.76
C GLU A 117 -5.65 -12.13 6.40
N LEU A 118 -6.23 -12.28 5.21
CA LEU A 118 -7.44 -11.59 4.78
C LEU A 118 -8.58 -12.61 4.80
N ASN A 119 -9.56 -12.38 5.65
CA ASN A 119 -10.76 -13.19 5.73
C ASN A 119 -11.91 -12.47 5.01
N ILE A 120 -12.57 -13.18 4.08
CA ILE A 120 -13.81 -12.77 3.43
C ILE A 120 -14.85 -13.82 3.75
N ILE A 121 -15.89 -13.42 4.45
CA ILE A 121 -16.88 -14.33 5.02
C ILE A 121 -18.24 -13.99 4.44
N PHE A 122 -18.94 -14.99 3.92
CA PHE A 122 -20.29 -14.90 3.41
C PHE A 122 -21.25 -15.65 4.34
N PRO A 123 -22.50 -15.18 4.52
CA PRO A 123 -23.54 -15.91 5.23
C PRO A 123 -24.07 -17.09 4.39
N ASP A 124 -24.94 -17.91 4.98
CA ASP A 124 -25.68 -18.93 4.24
C ASP A 124 -26.50 -18.31 3.08
N PRO A 125 -26.57 -18.96 1.90
CA PRO A 125 -26.02 -20.28 1.54
C PRO A 125 -24.58 -20.22 0.98
N LEU A 126 -23.91 -19.07 0.98
CA LEU A 126 -22.62 -18.85 0.31
C LEU A 126 -21.39 -19.12 1.18
N GLN A 127 -21.53 -19.78 2.33
CA GLN A 127 -20.40 -20.10 3.23
C GLN A 127 -19.30 -20.92 2.56
N SER A 128 -19.64 -21.71 1.54
CA SER A 128 -18.65 -22.48 0.75
C SER A 128 -17.65 -21.59 -0.03
N PHE A 129 -17.98 -20.28 -0.19
CA PHE A 129 -17.13 -19.28 -0.81
C PHE A 129 -16.29 -18.46 0.18
N ASN A 130 -16.37 -18.78 1.47
CA ASN A 130 -15.51 -18.16 2.46
C ASN A 130 -14.05 -18.34 2.07
N GLN A 131 -13.29 -17.26 2.15
CA GLN A 131 -11.88 -17.26 1.80
C GLN A 131 -11.03 -16.77 2.97
N THR A 132 -10.00 -17.51 3.27
CA THR A 132 -8.90 -17.08 4.14
C THR A 132 -7.64 -17.04 3.30
N ILE A 133 -7.21 -15.83 2.94
CA ILE A 133 -6.02 -15.62 2.15
C ILE A 133 -4.86 -15.35 3.11
N THR A 134 -3.98 -16.32 3.26
CA THR A 134 -2.77 -16.17 4.08
C THR A 134 -1.87 -15.09 3.49
N LYS A 135 -1.50 -14.12 4.30
CA LYS A 135 -0.54 -13.05 3.97
C LYS A 135 0.78 -13.25 4.69
N ASP A 136 0.71 -13.55 5.97
CA ASP A 136 1.86 -13.74 6.88
C ASP A 136 2.98 -12.71 6.66
N TYR A 137 2.59 -11.43 6.62
CA TYR A 137 3.50 -10.34 6.33
C TYR A 137 4.52 -10.15 7.46
N ARG A 138 5.70 -9.67 7.10
CA ARG A 138 6.79 -9.29 8.03
C ARG A 138 6.77 -7.79 8.26
N ASN A 139 7.37 -7.34 9.36
CA ASN A 139 7.60 -5.91 9.54
C ASN A 139 8.52 -5.39 8.42
N ALA A 140 8.19 -4.20 7.92
CA ALA A 140 8.94 -3.58 6.84
C ALA A 140 9.57 -2.27 7.30
N TRP A 141 10.78 -2.01 6.82
CA TRP A 141 11.51 -0.77 7.00
C TRP A 141 11.43 0.09 5.76
N CYS A 142 11.30 1.39 5.98
CA CYS A 142 11.49 2.39 4.95
C CYS A 142 12.50 3.41 5.44
N PHE A 143 13.57 3.63 4.68
CA PHE A 143 14.62 4.59 4.99
C PHE A 143 14.57 5.72 3.98
N HIS A 144 14.62 6.96 4.47
CA HIS A 144 14.63 8.15 3.63
C HIS A 144 15.90 8.94 3.92
N LEU A 145 16.60 9.35 2.89
CA LEU A 145 17.68 10.30 2.94
C LEU A 145 17.30 11.48 2.03
N GLY A 146 17.37 12.68 2.53
CA GLY A 146 17.02 13.88 1.79
C GLY A 146 18.02 15.01 1.99
N ALA A 147 18.15 15.84 0.97
CA ALA A 147 18.89 17.07 1.02
C ALA A 147 18.09 18.20 0.35
N GLN A 148 18.08 19.37 0.96
CA GLN A 148 17.54 20.60 0.40
C GLN A 148 18.62 21.67 0.45
N TYR A 149 18.84 22.31 -0.68
CA TYR A 149 19.78 23.42 -0.82
C TYR A 149 19.07 24.66 -1.35
N ALA A 150 19.11 25.74 -0.59
CA ALA A 150 18.62 27.06 -1.01
C ALA A 150 19.67 27.71 -1.92
N LEU A 151 19.51 27.50 -3.24
CA LEU A 151 20.44 28.04 -4.23
C LEU A 151 20.41 29.56 -4.25
N THR A 152 19.25 30.15 -4.09
CA THR A 152 18.98 31.58 -3.91
C THR A 152 17.74 31.77 -3.03
N LYS A 153 17.42 33.01 -2.66
CA LYS A 153 16.15 33.32 -1.95
C LYS A 153 14.89 32.87 -2.70
N ARG A 154 15.00 32.61 -4.02
CA ARG A 154 13.86 32.23 -4.88
C ARG A 154 13.90 30.80 -5.37
N PHE A 155 15.02 30.11 -5.24
CA PHE A 155 15.20 28.77 -5.81
C PHE A 155 15.77 27.79 -4.78
N ASP A 156 15.06 26.68 -4.54
CA ASP A 156 15.56 25.55 -3.79
C ASP A 156 15.72 24.34 -4.71
N LEU A 157 16.76 23.59 -4.50
CA LEU A 157 16.96 22.26 -5.07
C LEU A 157 16.77 21.21 -3.98
N ARG A 158 16.18 20.07 -4.35
CA ARG A 158 15.98 18.94 -3.46
C ARG A 158 16.43 17.66 -4.16
N ALA A 159 17.05 16.78 -3.40
CA ALA A 159 17.36 15.42 -3.83
C ALA A 159 17.09 14.46 -2.67
N GLY A 160 16.67 13.27 -2.99
CA GLY A 160 16.40 12.26 -1.97
C GLY A 160 16.55 10.84 -2.51
N LEU A 161 16.66 9.92 -1.58
CA LEU A 161 16.68 8.50 -1.83
C LEU A 161 15.82 7.81 -0.78
N MET A 162 14.89 6.98 -1.24
CA MET A 162 14.11 6.11 -0.36
C MET A 162 14.43 4.66 -0.66
N VAL A 163 14.53 3.85 0.38
CA VAL A 163 14.65 2.39 0.31
C VAL A 163 13.50 1.80 1.12
N ASP A 164 12.58 1.15 0.43
CA ASP A 164 11.38 0.55 1.01
C ASP A 164 11.47 -0.98 0.93
N THR A 165 11.61 -1.64 2.09
CA THR A 165 11.69 -3.10 2.16
C THR A 165 10.31 -3.71 2.07
N THR A 166 10.19 -4.86 1.38
CA THR A 166 8.89 -5.53 1.25
C THR A 166 8.46 -6.23 2.54
N PRO A 167 7.18 -6.11 2.97
CA PRO A 167 6.60 -6.95 4.01
C PRO A 167 6.16 -8.32 3.50
N VAL A 168 6.06 -8.51 2.18
CA VAL A 168 5.46 -9.71 1.58
C VAL A 168 6.34 -10.93 1.81
N ASN A 169 5.70 -12.03 2.18
CA ASN A 169 6.34 -13.32 2.32
C ASN A 169 6.32 -14.05 0.98
N ASP A 170 7.49 -14.47 0.50
CA ASP A 170 7.66 -15.13 -0.82
C ASP A 170 6.88 -16.44 -0.95
N ALA A 171 6.54 -17.09 0.17
CA ALA A 171 5.71 -18.31 0.18
C ALA A 171 4.20 -18.04 0.00
N TYR A 172 3.77 -16.79 0.19
CA TYR A 172 2.36 -16.37 0.13
C TYR A 172 2.20 -15.14 -0.76
N TYR A 173 2.89 -15.14 -1.87
CA TYR A 173 2.82 -14.03 -2.82
C TYR A 173 1.43 -13.94 -3.44
N ASN A 174 0.95 -12.72 -3.69
CA ASN A 174 -0.36 -12.50 -4.29
C ASN A 174 -0.24 -11.50 -5.43
N PRO A 175 -0.74 -11.83 -6.64
CA PRO A 175 -0.72 -10.95 -7.80
C PRO A 175 -1.43 -9.62 -7.59
N GLU A 176 -2.45 -9.56 -6.71
CA GLU A 176 -3.20 -8.34 -6.41
C GLU A 176 -2.37 -7.31 -5.61
N THR A 177 -1.46 -7.82 -4.77
CA THR A 177 -0.60 -7.00 -3.91
C THR A 177 0.86 -7.45 -4.01
N PRO A 178 1.46 -7.38 -5.21
CA PRO A 178 2.84 -7.79 -5.39
C PRO A 178 3.74 -6.83 -4.62
N GLY A 179 4.59 -7.38 -3.76
CA GLY A 179 5.51 -6.59 -2.95
C GLY A 179 6.95 -6.97 -3.22
N MET A 180 7.81 -5.98 -3.40
CA MET A 180 9.25 -6.16 -3.54
C MET A 180 9.97 -4.97 -2.91
N THR A 181 11.22 -5.17 -2.51
CA THR A 181 12.06 -4.07 -2.07
C THR A 181 12.26 -3.09 -3.23
N LYS A 182 12.15 -1.79 -2.93
CA LYS A 182 12.24 -0.72 -3.92
C LYS A 182 13.33 0.26 -3.52
N ILE A 183 13.97 0.84 -4.53
CA ILE A 183 14.87 1.99 -4.41
C ILE A 183 14.25 3.12 -5.21
N GLU A 184 14.07 4.27 -4.56
CA GLU A 184 13.25 5.35 -5.09
C GLU A 184 14.04 6.68 -5.01
N PRO A 185 14.92 6.98 -5.97
CA PRO A 185 15.55 8.29 -6.07
C PRO A 185 14.54 9.37 -6.44
N THR A 186 14.70 10.54 -5.82
CA THR A 186 13.84 11.70 -6.01
C THR A 186 14.65 12.93 -6.29
N VAL A 187 14.13 13.82 -7.12
CA VAL A 187 14.63 15.16 -7.33
C VAL A 187 13.50 16.17 -7.27
N GLY A 188 13.77 17.37 -6.81
CA GLY A 188 12.76 18.41 -6.70
C GLY A 188 13.36 19.81 -6.84
N PHE A 189 12.49 20.73 -7.20
CA PHE A 189 12.83 22.11 -7.44
C PHE A 189 11.69 23.00 -6.96
N SER A 190 12.00 24.08 -6.23
CA SER A 190 11.04 25.10 -5.85
C SER A 190 11.43 26.44 -6.43
N PHE A 191 10.42 27.14 -6.94
CA PHE A 191 10.54 28.52 -7.42
C PHE A 191 9.57 29.44 -6.70
N ARG A 192 10.08 30.53 -6.10
CA ARG A 192 9.31 31.58 -5.44
C ARG A 192 9.34 32.87 -6.29
N PRO A 193 8.35 33.04 -7.20
CA PRO A 193 8.28 34.28 -8.00
C PRO A 193 8.11 35.53 -7.14
N ILE A 194 7.36 35.40 -6.04
CA ILE A 194 7.12 36.42 -4.99
C ILE A 194 7.22 35.75 -3.61
N ASP A 195 7.37 36.53 -2.54
CA ASP A 195 7.69 35.99 -1.20
C ASP A 195 6.60 35.05 -0.64
N ASN A 196 5.36 35.27 -1.04
CA ASN A 196 4.21 34.52 -0.56
C ASN A 196 3.69 33.42 -1.54
N LEU A 197 4.38 33.16 -2.66
CA LEU A 197 4.02 32.13 -3.63
C LEU A 197 5.20 31.22 -3.90
N SER A 198 5.02 29.90 -3.77
CA SER A 198 5.97 28.90 -4.28
C SER A 198 5.32 27.96 -5.27
N ILE A 199 6.08 27.58 -6.30
CA ILE A 199 5.77 26.56 -7.28
C ILE A 199 6.82 25.47 -7.12
N ASP A 200 6.35 24.26 -6.79
CA ASP A 200 7.19 23.09 -6.52
C ASP A 200 7.02 22.05 -7.62
N LEU A 201 8.12 21.58 -8.17
CA LEU A 201 8.17 20.47 -9.13
C LEU A 201 8.99 19.35 -8.51
N ALA A 202 8.51 18.12 -8.63
CA ALA A 202 9.25 16.95 -8.18
C ALA A 202 9.07 15.77 -9.14
N MET A 203 10.05 14.89 -9.14
CA MET A 203 10.05 13.63 -9.85
C MET A 203 10.59 12.53 -8.95
N MET A 204 9.89 11.42 -8.86
CA MET A 204 10.34 10.19 -8.22
C MET A 204 10.41 9.07 -9.27
N TYR A 205 11.49 8.31 -9.26
CA TYR A 205 11.60 7.07 -9.99
C TYR A 205 11.53 5.90 -9.03
N VAL A 206 10.60 4.98 -9.27
CA VAL A 206 10.45 3.76 -8.48
C VAL A 206 11.13 2.62 -9.21
N ALA A 207 12.17 2.04 -8.60
CA ALA A 207 12.88 0.87 -9.10
C ALA A 207 12.69 -0.30 -8.14
N GLY A 208 11.80 -1.24 -8.50
CA GLY A 208 11.66 -2.50 -7.77
C GLY A 208 12.84 -3.43 -8.05
N LEU A 209 13.43 -4.01 -7.01
CA LEU A 209 14.54 -4.97 -7.15
C LEU A 209 14.10 -6.31 -7.75
N GLY A 210 12.79 -6.47 -7.96
CA GLY A 210 12.20 -7.68 -8.50
C GLY A 210 11.85 -8.70 -7.42
N ALA A 211 10.99 -9.64 -7.81
CA ALA A 211 10.69 -10.85 -7.06
C ALA A 211 10.62 -11.98 -8.06
N ASP A 212 11.56 -12.93 -7.98
CA ASP A 212 11.72 -13.99 -8.96
C ASP A 212 11.21 -15.32 -8.42
N ASN A 213 10.50 -16.08 -9.28
CA ASN A 213 10.03 -17.43 -9.01
C ASN A 213 9.25 -17.53 -7.69
N VAL A 214 8.48 -16.48 -7.34
CA VAL A 214 7.70 -16.45 -6.11
C VAL A 214 6.47 -17.33 -6.21
N SER A 215 6.14 -17.99 -5.11
CA SER A 215 4.98 -18.88 -4.99
C SER A 215 3.70 -18.09 -4.80
N CYS A 216 2.72 -18.33 -5.68
CA CYS A 216 1.39 -17.74 -5.62
C CYS A 216 0.35 -18.86 -5.36
N PRO A 217 0.08 -19.21 -4.10
CA PRO A 217 -0.91 -20.22 -3.77
C PRO A 217 -2.32 -19.69 -4.02
N TYR A 218 -3.19 -20.55 -4.50
CA TYR A 218 -4.61 -20.23 -4.69
C TYR A 218 -5.49 -21.45 -4.40
N THR A 219 -6.78 -21.24 -4.23
CA THR A 219 -7.78 -22.30 -4.16
C THR A 219 -8.64 -22.25 -5.42
N ASP A 220 -8.70 -23.34 -6.14
CA ASP A 220 -9.61 -23.47 -7.28
C ASP A 220 -11.06 -23.50 -6.77
N LEU A 221 -11.82 -22.45 -7.11
CA LEU A 221 -13.19 -22.28 -6.61
C LEU A 221 -14.17 -23.33 -7.13
N LEU A 222 -13.87 -23.98 -8.28
CA LEU A 222 -14.74 -25.02 -8.85
C LEU A 222 -14.53 -26.39 -8.23
N THR A 223 -13.29 -26.68 -7.86
CA THR A 223 -12.91 -28.01 -7.34
C THR A 223 -12.62 -28.02 -5.85
N GLY A 224 -12.45 -26.84 -5.24
CA GLY A 224 -12.03 -26.67 -3.85
C GLY A 224 -10.58 -27.12 -3.58
N LYS A 225 -9.82 -27.43 -4.62
CA LYS A 225 -8.45 -27.94 -4.48
C LYS A 225 -7.43 -26.79 -4.39
N PRO A 226 -6.41 -26.92 -3.55
CA PRO A 226 -5.28 -26.01 -3.56
C PRO A 226 -4.48 -26.13 -4.84
N GLY A 227 -4.04 -25.02 -5.38
CA GLY A 227 -3.14 -24.89 -6.50
C GLY A 227 -2.03 -23.90 -6.20
N GLU A 228 -1.01 -23.90 -7.02
CA GLU A 228 0.11 -22.97 -6.96
C GLU A 228 0.57 -22.65 -8.37
N PHE A 229 0.91 -21.39 -8.61
CA PHE A 229 1.70 -21.00 -9.78
C PHE A 229 2.90 -20.16 -9.34
N LYS A 230 3.92 -20.11 -10.17
CA LYS A 230 5.10 -19.28 -9.93
C LYS A 230 5.16 -18.14 -10.92
N ALA A 231 5.59 -16.97 -10.46
CA ALA A 231 5.67 -15.79 -11.28
C ALA A 231 6.87 -14.92 -10.92
N ASP A 232 7.30 -14.11 -11.88
CA ASP A 232 8.28 -13.07 -11.70
C ASP A 232 7.58 -11.72 -11.73
N TYR A 233 7.95 -10.83 -10.80
CA TYR A 233 7.39 -9.48 -10.71
C TYR A 233 8.48 -8.43 -10.87
N ARG A 234 8.17 -7.40 -11.64
CA ARG A 234 9.01 -6.22 -11.84
C ARG A 234 8.16 -4.97 -11.74
N VAL A 235 8.71 -3.93 -11.12
CA VAL A 235 8.06 -2.62 -11.00
C VAL A 235 9.05 -1.53 -11.37
N HIS A 236 8.64 -0.70 -12.33
CA HIS A 236 9.31 0.55 -12.68
C HIS A 236 8.23 1.60 -12.90
N ALA A 237 8.37 2.75 -12.23
CA ALA A 237 7.40 3.82 -12.38
C ALA A 237 8.05 5.19 -12.26
N PHE A 238 7.48 6.19 -12.92
CA PHE A 238 7.80 7.59 -12.77
C PHE A 238 6.60 8.31 -12.16
N ALA A 239 6.84 9.08 -11.11
CA ALA A 239 5.81 9.85 -10.41
C ALA A 239 6.17 11.35 -10.44
N PRO A 240 5.75 12.10 -11.46
CA PRO A 240 5.87 13.55 -11.48
C PRO A 240 4.86 14.18 -10.50
N SER A 241 5.26 15.27 -9.86
CA SER A 241 4.41 16.04 -8.96
C SER A 241 4.60 17.55 -9.19
N ILE A 242 3.50 18.27 -9.08
CA ILE A 242 3.49 19.73 -9.06
C ILE A 242 2.71 20.21 -7.84
N GLY A 243 3.24 21.19 -7.13
CA GLY A 243 2.60 21.85 -6.00
C GLY A 243 2.62 23.35 -6.18
N VAL A 244 1.59 24.02 -5.65
CA VAL A 244 1.52 25.48 -5.57
C VAL A 244 1.10 25.84 -4.16
N ASN A 245 1.91 26.67 -3.47
CA ASN A 245 1.64 27.12 -2.13
C ASN A 245 1.55 28.65 -2.13
N TYR A 246 0.50 29.19 -1.54
CA TYR A 246 0.30 30.62 -1.36
C TYR A 246 0.00 30.91 0.10
N SER A 247 0.76 31.85 0.68
CA SER A 247 0.57 32.34 2.06
C SER A 247 -0.08 33.74 2.04
N PHE A 248 -1.11 33.94 2.86
CA PHE A 248 -1.83 35.18 2.97
C PHE A 248 -1.17 36.12 3.97
#